data_025577e8a7ee4e666738d6430f4ac409
#
_entry.id   025577e8a7ee4e666738d6430f4ac409
#
_cell.length_a   1.000
_cell.length_b   1.000
_cell.length_c   1.000
_cell.angle_alpha   90.00
_cell.angle_beta   90.00
_cell.angle_gamma   90.00
#
_symmetry.space_group_name_H-M   'P 1'
#
loop_
_entity.id
_entity.type
_entity.pdbx_description
1 polymer ?
#
loop_
_entity_poly.entity_id
_entity_poly.type
_entity_poly.pdbx_seq_one_letter_code
_entity_poly.pdbx_strand_id
1 'polypeptide(L)'
;MQTFVWNNLNTVEKQQTLTRPAISASNEIKSAVENIVKFVQQDGDKALFELTEKFDKTKLDSLIVTPQQIAEATARIPESLKKAIQNAKRNITAFHEAQKPQAVDIETQPGVRCQVVTRPINRVGLYIPGGSAPLFSTVLMLAIPAKIAGCKKIVLCSPPPIADEILYAANLCGVQTIYAVGGAQAVVAMALGTQSVAKVDKIFGPGNAFVTEAKRQVSQMINGANIDMPAGPSEVLVIADEQADPEFVASDLLSQAEHGADSQVILVTPSEMLAKQTALCVEQQLAQLPRAEIARKALSHSRILIAEDLAQCVAISNEYAPEHLIVQTQNARELLPLLDNAGSIFLGAYSPESMGDYASGTNHVIPTYGYTKTYSSLGLADFSKRMTVQELTPQGFKNLAETVEVMAEAEQLMAHKMAVSLRLAKLS
;
A
#
# COMPACT_ATOMS: atom_id res chain seq x y z
N MET A 1 -23.27 -8.28 -12.76
CA MET A 1 -22.07 -7.94 -13.58
C MET A 1 -22.41 -8.00 -15.06
N GLN A 2 -21.81 -7.15 -15.90
CA GLN A 2 -21.98 -7.22 -17.36
C GLN A 2 -20.92 -8.17 -17.97
N THR A 3 -21.34 -8.97 -18.97
CA THR A 3 -20.47 -9.91 -19.66
C THR A 3 -20.15 -9.41 -21.06
N PHE A 4 -18.88 -9.44 -21.45
CA PHE A 4 -18.40 -9.04 -22.77
C PHE A 4 -17.51 -10.12 -23.37
N VAL A 5 -17.66 -10.35 -24.69
CA VAL A 5 -16.70 -11.15 -25.46
C VAL A 5 -15.63 -10.21 -25.98
N TRP A 6 -14.41 -10.38 -25.49
CA TRP A 6 -13.32 -9.40 -25.68
C TRP A 6 -13.01 -9.10 -27.16
N ASN A 7 -13.01 -10.13 -27.99
CA ASN A 7 -12.71 -9.97 -29.42
C ASN A 7 -13.83 -9.29 -30.24
N ASN A 8 -15.03 -9.16 -29.66
CA ASN A 8 -16.12 -8.43 -30.29
C ASN A 8 -16.08 -6.94 -30.02
N LEU A 9 -15.21 -6.49 -29.08
CA LEU A 9 -15.05 -5.10 -28.71
C LEU A 9 -14.01 -4.40 -29.61
N ASN A 10 -14.33 -3.18 -30.05
CA ASN A 10 -13.33 -2.31 -30.66
C ASN A 10 -12.38 -1.70 -29.61
N THR A 11 -11.33 -0.99 -30.05
CA THR A 11 -10.30 -0.42 -29.16
C THR A 11 -10.89 0.52 -28.10
N VAL A 12 -11.86 1.36 -28.45
CA VAL A 12 -12.49 2.31 -27.52
C VAL A 12 -13.33 1.58 -26.49
N GLU A 13 -14.12 0.59 -26.91
CA GLU A 13 -14.92 -0.25 -26.02
C GLU A 13 -14.06 -1.08 -25.06
N LYS A 14 -12.92 -1.60 -25.52
CA LYS A 14 -11.94 -2.28 -24.65
C LYS A 14 -11.43 -1.36 -23.55
N GLN A 15 -11.03 -0.13 -23.91
CA GLN A 15 -10.59 0.86 -22.93
C GLN A 15 -11.69 1.23 -21.95
N GLN A 16 -12.91 1.44 -22.43
CA GLN A 16 -14.06 1.75 -21.57
C GLN A 16 -14.39 0.58 -20.61
N THR A 17 -14.28 -0.65 -21.10
CA THR A 17 -14.55 -1.86 -20.30
C THR A 17 -13.56 -2.02 -19.15
N LEU A 18 -12.30 -1.63 -19.35
CA LEU A 18 -11.25 -1.64 -18.32
C LEU A 18 -11.20 -0.34 -17.49
N THR A 19 -12.05 0.65 -17.80
CA THR A 19 -12.09 1.89 -17.03
C THR A 19 -12.63 1.64 -15.62
N ARG A 20 -11.92 2.17 -14.66
CA ARG A 20 -12.28 2.12 -13.25
C ARG A 20 -13.35 3.16 -12.90
N PRO A 21 -14.15 2.93 -11.85
CA PRO A 21 -15.01 3.98 -11.31
C PRO A 21 -14.17 5.22 -10.99
N ALA A 22 -14.64 6.39 -11.37
CA ALA A 22 -13.86 7.61 -11.23
C ALA A 22 -13.55 7.91 -9.76
N ILE A 23 -12.25 7.95 -9.41
CA ILE A 23 -11.83 8.69 -8.23
C ILE A 23 -11.67 10.14 -8.65
N SER A 24 -12.74 10.86 -8.84
CA SER A 24 -12.62 12.30 -8.79
C SER A 24 -12.62 12.69 -7.32
N ALA A 25 -11.43 12.99 -6.77
CA ALA A 25 -11.41 13.96 -5.69
C ALA A 25 -12.09 15.20 -6.29
N SER A 26 -13.38 15.34 -6.02
CA SER A 26 -14.14 16.48 -6.50
C SER A 26 -13.40 17.74 -6.06
N ASN A 27 -13.52 18.83 -6.78
CA ASN A 27 -12.94 20.11 -6.33
C ASN A 27 -13.37 20.45 -4.91
N GLU A 28 -14.52 19.92 -4.48
CA GLU A 28 -15.02 20.00 -3.11
C GLU A 28 -14.12 19.27 -2.10
N ILE A 29 -13.69 18.03 -2.39
CA ILE A 29 -12.77 17.27 -1.51
C ILE A 29 -11.42 17.98 -1.43
N LYS A 30 -10.88 18.45 -2.55
CA LYS A 30 -9.62 19.20 -2.59
C LYS A 30 -9.68 20.44 -1.70
N SER A 31 -10.71 21.26 -1.88
CA SER A 31 -10.90 22.49 -1.11
C SER A 31 -11.18 22.19 0.36
N ALA A 32 -11.94 21.14 0.66
CA ALA A 32 -12.20 20.75 2.04
C ALA A 32 -10.89 20.34 2.76
N VAL A 33 -10.03 19.57 2.09
CA VAL A 33 -8.74 19.15 2.64
C VAL A 33 -7.78 20.34 2.77
N GLU A 34 -7.74 21.26 1.80
CA GLU A 34 -6.96 22.51 1.91
C GLU A 34 -7.37 23.33 3.15
N ASN A 35 -8.67 23.41 3.43
CA ASN A 35 -9.17 24.08 4.63
C ASN A 35 -8.75 23.36 5.91
N ILE A 36 -8.78 22.02 5.92
CA ILE A 36 -8.29 21.23 7.07
C ILE A 36 -6.79 21.48 7.27
N VAL A 37 -5.99 21.49 6.20
CA VAL A 37 -4.55 21.79 6.27
C VAL A 37 -4.31 23.16 6.92
N LYS A 38 -4.98 24.21 6.43
CA LYS A 38 -4.86 25.56 6.97
C LYS A 38 -5.26 25.61 8.45
N PHE A 39 -6.36 24.97 8.81
CA PHE A 39 -6.89 24.97 10.17
C PHE A 39 -5.93 24.28 11.14
N VAL A 40 -5.41 23.09 10.79
CA VAL A 40 -4.43 22.39 11.63
C VAL A 40 -3.10 23.15 11.73
N GLN A 41 -2.65 23.81 10.62
CA GLN A 41 -1.47 24.66 10.67
C GLN A 41 -1.59 25.85 11.63
N GLN A 42 -2.77 26.44 11.71
CA GLN A 42 -3.02 27.63 12.52
C GLN A 42 -3.27 27.30 14.00
N ASP A 43 -4.12 26.32 14.25
CA ASP A 43 -4.68 26.06 15.59
C ASP A 43 -4.18 24.74 16.23
N GLY A 44 -3.40 23.92 15.53
CA GLY A 44 -2.77 22.71 16.06
C GLY A 44 -3.77 21.75 16.71
N ASP A 45 -3.53 21.36 17.95
CA ASP A 45 -4.40 20.42 18.69
C ASP A 45 -5.85 20.89 18.80
N LYS A 46 -6.07 22.21 18.95
CA LYS A 46 -7.43 22.76 18.99
C LYS A 46 -8.23 22.39 17.73
N ALA A 47 -7.60 22.54 16.55
CA ALA A 47 -8.24 22.11 15.32
C ALA A 47 -8.54 20.61 15.31
N LEU A 48 -7.65 19.77 15.85
CA LEU A 48 -7.88 18.33 15.93
C LEU A 48 -9.07 17.98 16.82
N PHE A 49 -9.23 18.61 17.98
CA PHE A 49 -10.39 18.40 18.84
C PHE A 49 -11.69 18.79 18.15
N GLU A 50 -11.73 19.98 17.53
CA GLU A 50 -12.93 20.46 16.83
C GLU A 50 -13.30 19.58 15.63
N LEU A 51 -12.32 19.16 14.81
CA LEU A 51 -12.54 18.29 13.66
C LEU A 51 -12.98 16.88 14.08
N THR A 52 -12.42 16.34 15.16
CA THR A 52 -12.82 15.05 15.73
C THR A 52 -14.26 15.10 16.24
N GLU A 53 -14.64 16.14 16.99
CA GLU A 53 -16.03 16.32 17.43
C GLU A 53 -16.98 16.46 16.23
N LYS A 54 -16.56 17.21 15.21
CA LYS A 54 -17.36 17.45 14.00
C LYS A 54 -17.57 16.19 13.15
N PHE A 55 -16.51 15.44 12.87
CA PHE A 55 -16.54 14.31 11.92
C PHE A 55 -16.77 12.97 12.58
N ASP A 56 -16.11 12.71 13.71
CA ASP A 56 -16.18 11.43 14.41
C ASP A 56 -17.28 11.45 15.52
N LYS A 57 -17.95 12.62 15.73
CA LYS A 57 -18.99 12.81 16.75
C LYS A 57 -18.53 12.44 18.17
N THR A 58 -17.24 12.56 18.41
CA THR A 58 -16.62 12.17 19.67
C THR A 58 -15.92 13.38 20.29
N LYS A 59 -16.32 13.74 21.49
CA LYS A 59 -15.65 14.78 22.27
C LYS A 59 -14.56 14.13 23.11
N LEU A 60 -13.34 14.61 22.96
CA LEU A 60 -12.16 14.08 23.64
C LEU A 60 -11.58 15.10 24.61
N ASP A 61 -11.08 14.61 25.74
CA ASP A 61 -10.28 15.40 26.70
C ASP A 61 -8.77 15.29 26.40
N SER A 62 -8.38 14.24 25.67
CA SER A 62 -6.99 13.99 25.23
C SER A 62 -6.97 13.28 23.89
N LEU A 63 -6.04 13.66 23.04
CA LEU A 63 -5.76 12.96 21.77
C LEU A 63 -4.91 11.70 21.99
N ILE A 64 -4.23 11.59 23.13
CA ILE A 64 -3.28 10.51 23.43
C ILE A 64 -4.02 9.35 24.08
N VAL A 65 -3.85 8.15 23.52
CA VAL A 65 -4.31 6.90 24.14
C VAL A 65 -3.34 6.50 25.25
N THR A 66 -3.86 6.29 26.44
CA THR A 66 -3.05 5.94 27.61
C THR A 66 -2.69 4.45 27.65
N PRO A 67 -1.59 4.07 28.33
CA PRO A 67 -1.26 2.67 28.57
C PRO A 67 -2.37 1.87 29.27
N GLN A 68 -3.14 2.55 30.15
CA GLN A 68 -4.27 1.93 30.84
C GLN A 68 -5.37 1.56 29.84
N GLN A 69 -5.75 2.45 28.94
CA GLN A 69 -6.76 2.17 27.89
C GLN A 69 -6.33 0.99 27.01
N ILE A 70 -5.04 0.90 26.66
CA ILE A 70 -4.49 -0.24 25.90
C ILE A 70 -4.58 -1.55 26.70
N ALA A 71 -4.28 -1.52 27.99
CA ALA A 71 -4.38 -2.69 28.86
C ALA A 71 -5.83 -3.16 29.03
N GLU A 72 -6.77 -2.25 29.21
CA GLU A 72 -8.20 -2.54 29.30
C GLU A 72 -8.74 -3.13 27.99
N ALA A 73 -8.37 -2.55 26.83
CA ALA A 73 -8.71 -3.08 25.52
C ALA A 73 -8.17 -4.50 25.34
N THR A 74 -6.90 -4.73 25.71
CA THR A 74 -6.26 -6.03 25.66
C THR A 74 -6.98 -7.09 26.48
N ALA A 75 -7.52 -6.70 27.66
CA ALA A 75 -8.26 -7.62 28.53
C ALA A 75 -9.62 -8.03 27.94
N ARG A 76 -10.24 -7.19 27.13
CA ARG A 76 -11.54 -7.48 26.49
C ARG A 76 -11.44 -8.38 25.25
N ILE A 77 -10.26 -8.52 24.65
CA ILE A 77 -10.09 -9.35 23.44
C ILE A 77 -10.21 -10.84 23.77
N PRO A 78 -11.06 -11.60 23.06
CA PRO A 78 -11.19 -13.04 23.23
C PRO A 78 -9.87 -13.78 22.96
N GLU A 79 -9.59 -14.85 23.72
CA GLU A 79 -8.36 -15.61 23.56
C GLU A 79 -8.21 -16.27 22.17
N SER A 80 -9.33 -16.66 21.54
CA SER A 80 -9.32 -17.16 20.15
C SER A 80 -8.81 -16.11 19.16
N LEU A 81 -9.25 -14.85 19.29
CA LEU A 81 -8.81 -13.76 18.44
C LEU A 81 -7.34 -13.40 18.71
N LYS A 82 -6.91 -13.37 19.98
CA LYS A 82 -5.49 -13.17 20.32
C LYS A 82 -4.59 -14.19 19.65
N LYS A 83 -4.98 -15.48 19.68
CA LYS A 83 -4.23 -16.57 19.03
C LYS A 83 -4.18 -16.37 17.51
N ALA A 84 -5.28 -15.99 16.88
CA ALA A 84 -5.35 -15.72 15.43
C ALA A 84 -4.40 -14.57 15.05
N ILE A 85 -4.46 -13.44 15.77
CA ILE A 85 -3.62 -12.27 15.53
C ILE A 85 -2.13 -12.61 15.74
N GLN A 86 -1.79 -13.39 16.78
CA GLN A 86 -0.42 -13.84 17.01
C GLN A 86 0.10 -14.77 15.92
N ASN A 87 -0.76 -15.65 15.38
CA ASN A 87 -0.41 -16.50 14.25
C ASN A 87 -0.14 -15.67 12.98
N ALA A 88 -1.02 -14.74 12.64
CA ALA A 88 -0.84 -13.82 11.54
C ALA A 88 0.46 -13.01 11.69
N LYS A 89 0.69 -12.41 12.87
CA LYS A 89 1.94 -11.69 13.18
C LYS A 89 3.18 -12.52 12.90
N ARG A 90 3.19 -13.80 13.30
CA ARG A 90 4.34 -14.70 13.09
C ARG A 90 4.66 -14.86 11.61
N ASN A 91 3.63 -15.11 10.78
CA ASN A 91 3.82 -15.33 9.35
C ASN A 91 4.23 -14.03 8.63
N ILE A 92 3.57 -12.90 8.96
CA ILE A 92 3.91 -11.58 8.42
C ILE A 92 5.35 -11.20 8.80
N THR A 93 5.75 -11.48 10.05
CA THR A 93 7.13 -11.22 10.49
C THR A 93 8.13 -12.06 9.68
N ALA A 94 7.87 -13.35 9.51
CA ALA A 94 8.78 -14.25 8.78
C ALA A 94 8.97 -13.78 7.32
N PHE A 95 7.89 -13.40 6.65
CA PHE A 95 7.94 -12.92 5.26
C PHE A 95 8.70 -11.60 5.14
N HIS A 96 8.46 -10.64 6.04
CA HIS A 96 9.14 -9.34 5.99
C HIS A 96 10.60 -9.41 6.46
N GLU A 97 10.94 -10.29 7.40
CA GLU A 97 12.34 -10.55 7.78
C GLU A 97 13.18 -11.07 6.60
N ALA A 98 12.58 -11.90 5.74
CA ALA A 98 13.22 -12.42 4.55
C ALA A 98 13.48 -11.35 3.47
N GLN A 99 12.85 -10.17 3.56
CA GLN A 99 13.05 -9.05 2.63
C GLN A 99 14.24 -8.15 2.99
N LYS A 100 15.01 -8.46 4.01
CA LYS A 100 16.19 -7.66 4.37
C LYS A 100 17.15 -7.57 3.18
N PRO A 101 17.56 -6.34 2.79
CA PRO A 101 18.38 -6.15 1.59
C PRO A 101 19.76 -6.78 1.78
N GLN A 102 20.26 -7.39 0.74
CA GLN A 102 21.65 -7.81 0.68
C GLN A 102 22.57 -6.58 0.59
N ALA A 103 23.74 -6.67 1.23
CA ALA A 103 24.73 -5.62 1.16
C ALA A 103 25.31 -5.51 -0.27
N VAL A 104 25.45 -4.30 -0.76
CA VAL A 104 26.22 -4.02 -1.97
C VAL A 104 27.53 -3.38 -1.54
N ASP A 105 28.63 -4.06 -1.82
CA ASP A 105 29.98 -3.61 -1.49
C ASP A 105 30.95 -4.18 -2.53
N ILE A 106 31.35 -3.35 -3.48
CA ILE A 106 32.18 -3.75 -4.63
C ILE A 106 33.33 -2.80 -4.86
N GLU A 107 34.41 -3.30 -5.36
CA GLU A 107 35.48 -2.55 -5.99
C GLU A 107 35.19 -2.47 -7.50
N THR A 108 34.87 -1.27 -8.01
CA THR A 108 34.58 -1.08 -9.45
C THR A 108 35.85 -1.11 -10.29
N GLN A 109 36.97 -0.73 -9.69
CA GLN A 109 38.33 -0.92 -10.14
C GLN A 109 39.28 -0.84 -8.94
N PRO A 110 40.53 -1.33 -9.04
CA PRO A 110 41.44 -1.37 -7.88
C PRO A 110 41.55 -0.03 -7.15
N GLY A 111 41.21 -0.04 -5.86
CA GLY A 111 41.23 1.14 -4.99
C GLY A 111 40.01 2.04 -5.09
N VAL A 112 38.94 1.64 -5.81
CA VAL A 112 37.67 2.38 -5.89
C VAL A 112 36.55 1.51 -5.35
N ARG A 113 36.17 1.73 -4.09
CA ARG A 113 35.12 0.99 -3.39
C ARG A 113 33.81 1.73 -3.43
N CYS A 114 32.75 1.07 -3.88
CA CYS A 114 31.39 1.58 -3.93
C CYS A 114 30.45 0.69 -3.11
N GLN A 115 29.67 1.31 -2.22
CA GLN A 115 28.75 0.60 -1.33
C GLN A 115 27.35 1.19 -1.38
N VAL A 116 26.35 0.37 -1.07
CA VAL A 116 24.99 0.80 -0.74
C VAL A 116 24.73 0.46 0.72
N VAL A 117 24.42 1.47 1.52
CA VAL A 117 24.01 1.28 2.92
C VAL A 117 22.54 1.60 3.07
N THR A 118 21.81 0.69 3.72
CA THR A 118 20.39 0.86 4.04
C THR A 118 20.24 1.41 5.45
N ARG A 119 19.36 2.37 5.63
CA ARG A 119 19.01 2.96 6.92
C ARG A 119 17.50 3.07 7.07
N PRO A 120 16.94 2.84 8.27
CA PRO A 120 15.51 3.05 8.49
C PRO A 120 15.11 4.51 8.30
N ILE A 121 13.85 4.73 7.92
CA ILE A 121 13.19 6.02 8.09
C ILE A 121 12.98 6.20 9.60
N ASN A 122 13.45 7.30 10.15
CA ASN A 122 13.48 7.44 11.61
C ASN A 122 12.09 7.57 12.23
N ARG A 123 11.18 8.34 11.61
CA ARG A 123 9.87 8.68 12.14
C ARG A 123 8.81 8.32 11.12
N VAL A 124 7.93 7.39 11.45
CA VAL A 124 6.85 6.92 10.56
C VAL A 124 5.49 7.05 11.25
N GLY A 125 4.51 7.47 10.48
CA GLY A 125 3.11 7.55 10.89
C GLY A 125 2.31 6.43 10.25
N LEU A 126 1.54 5.73 11.05
CA LEU A 126 0.63 4.66 10.61
C LEU A 126 -0.80 5.17 10.74
N TYR A 127 -1.50 5.32 9.65
CA TYR A 127 -2.91 5.65 9.65
C TYR A 127 -3.75 4.38 9.55
N ILE A 128 -4.59 4.16 10.55
CA ILE A 128 -5.53 3.04 10.58
C ILE A 128 -6.94 3.59 10.46
N PRO A 129 -7.67 3.28 9.38
CA PRO A 129 -9.03 3.77 9.22
C PRO A 129 -9.96 3.18 10.27
N GLY A 130 -10.92 3.98 10.70
CA GLY A 130 -12.09 3.54 11.47
C GLY A 130 -13.24 3.26 10.53
N GLY A 131 -14.40 2.92 11.08
CA GLY A 131 -15.64 2.71 10.34
C GLY A 131 -16.37 1.46 10.79
N SER A 132 -17.15 0.88 9.87
CA SER A 132 -17.99 -0.30 10.15
C SER A 132 -17.21 -1.61 10.40
N ALA A 133 -15.91 -1.62 10.08
CA ALA A 133 -15.03 -2.76 10.34
C ALA A 133 -13.71 -2.27 10.96
N PRO A 134 -13.26 -2.83 12.10
CA PRO A 134 -11.98 -2.51 12.70
C PRO A 134 -10.86 -3.20 11.90
N LEU A 135 -10.09 -2.43 11.11
CA LEU A 135 -9.02 -2.95 10.27
C LEU A 135 -7.72 -3.18 11.08
N PHE A 136 -7.79 -4.01 12.12
CA PHE A 136 -6.64 -4.33 12.97
C PHE A 136 -5.54 -5.10 12.22
N SER A 137 -5.87 -5.82 11.16
CA SER A 137 -4.89 -6.46 10.26
C SER A 137 -3.94 -5.43 9.65
N THR A 138 -4.43 -4.25 9.28
CA THR A 138 -3.60 -3.15 8.77
C THR A 138 -2.54 -2.70 9.79
N VAL A 139 -2.83 -2.79 11.08
CA VAL A 139 -1.81 -2.53 12.12
C VAL A 139 -0.64 -3.49 11.98
N LEU A 140 -0.91 -4.79 11.79
CA LEU A 140 0.15 -5.80 11.60
C LEU A 140 0.96 -5.51 10.35
N MET A 141 0.27 -5.23 9.23
CA MET A 141 0.87 -4.98 7.91
C MET A 141 1.78 -3.75 7.88
N LEU A 142 1.51 -2.75 8.71
CA LEU A 142 2.30 -1.53 8.78
C LEU A 142 3.35 -1.56 9.91
N ALA A 143 2.96 -1.99 11.12
CA ALA A 143 3.84 -1.92 12.28
C ALA A 143 4.96 -2.97 12.26
N ILE A 144 4.71 -4.17 11.74
CA ILE A 144 5.71 -5.23 11.69
C ILE A 144 6.89 -4.84 10.80
N PRO A 145 6.72 -4.47 9.51
CA PRO A 145 7.84 -4.05 8.68
C PRO A 145 8.51 -2.78 9.20
N ALA A 146 7.77 -1.82 9.79
CA ALA A 146 8.35 -0.64 10.43
C ALA A 146 9.32 -1.01 11.57
N LYS A 147 8.95 -1.98 12.41
CA LYS A 147 9.81 -2.51 13.49
C LYS A 147 11.02 -3.28 12.96
N ILE A 148 10.83 -4.15 11.97
CA ILE A 148 11.91 -4.92 11.34
C ILE A 148 12.93 -3.99 10.68
N ALA A 149 12.47 -2.94 9.99
CA ALA A 149 13.34 -1.93 9.40
C ALA A 149 14.15 -1.14 10.44
N GLY A 150 13.68 -1.09 11.70
CA GLY A 150 14.34 -0.36 12.79
C GLY A 150 13.92 1.11 12.87
N CYS A 151 12.70 1.46 12.42
CA CYS A 151 12.14 2.80 12.60
C CYS A 151 12.12 3.18 14.09
N LYS A 152 12.73 4.33 14.43
CA LYS A 152 12.94 4.70 15.84
C LYS A 152 11.66 5.23 16.50
N LYS A 153 10.83 5.94 15.75
CA LYS A 153 9.57 6.51 16.22
C LYS A 153 8.46 6.05 15.28
N ILE A 154 7.53 5.29 15.84
CA ILE A 154 6.34 4.81 15.14
C ILE A 154 5.14 5.39 15.88
N VAL A 155 4.35 6.19 15.21
CA VAL A 155 3.11 6.74 15.73
C VAL A 155 1.93 6.15 14.96
N LEU A 156 0.81 5.94 15.65
CA LEU A 156 -0.41 5.43 15.05
C LEU A 156 -1.53 6.43 15.28
N CYS A 157 -2.29 6.75 14.23
CA CYS A 157 -3.52 7.53 14.31
C CYS A 157 -4.70 6.68 13.84
N SER A 158 -5.79 6.70 14.61
CA SER A 158 -7.06 6.08 14.24
C SER A 158 -8.22 6.90 14.80
N PRO A 159 -9.36 6.99 14.09
CA PRO A 159 -10.50 7.77 14.58
C PRO A 159 -11.09 7.15 15.86
N PRO A 160 -11.51 8.01 16.83
CA PRO A 160 -12.19 7.55 18.02
C PRO A 160 -13.67 7.18 17.75
N PRO A 161 -14.26 6.23 18.54
CA PRO A 161 -13.58 5.37 19.50
C PRO A 161 -12.73 4.31 18.80
N ILE A 162 -11.46 4.19 19.22
CA ILE A 162 -10.57 3.19 18.62
C ILE A 162 -10.99 1.80 19.09
N ALA A 163 -11.14 0.87 18.14
CA ALA A 163 -11.52 -0.51 18.44
C ALA A 163 -10.45 -1.22 19.30
N ASP A 164 -10.89 -2.08 20.20
CA ASP A 164 -10.01 -2.82 21.10
C ASP A 164 -9.00 -3.69 20.34
N GLU A 165 -9.41 -4.25 19.22
CA GLU A 165 -8.57 -5.06 18.33
C GLU A 165 -7.40 -4.26 17.74
N ILE A 166 -7.62 -2.99 17.40
CA ILE A 166 -6.57 -2.08 16.89
C ILE A 166 -5.57 -1.78 18.01
N LEU A 167 -6.05 -1.46 19.21
CA LEU A 167 -5.20 -1.19 20.38
C LEU A 167 -4.38 -2.43 20.78
N TYR A 168 -5.01 -3.61 20.78
CA TYR A 168 -4.33 -4.87 21.03
C TYR A 168 -3.24 -5.17 20.00
N ALA A 169 -3.56 -5.06 18.69
CA ALA A 169 -2.62 -5.31 17.62
C ALA A 169 -1.42 -4.33 17.67
N ALA A 170 -1.68 -3.05 17.95
CA ALA A 170 -0.65 -2.02 18.12
C ALA A 170 0.28 -2.35 19.29
N ASN A 171 -0.28 -2.70 20.44
CA ASN A 171 0.48 -3.12 21.62
C ASN A 171 1.32 -4.38 21.35
N LEU A 172 0.72 -5.39 20.71
CA LEU A 172 1.40 -6.63 20.33
C LEU A 172 2.58 -6.38 19.38
N CYS A 173 2.50 -5.36 18.52
CA CYS A 173 3.58 -4.91 17.64
C CYS A 173 4.54 -3.92 18.31
N GLY A 174 4.32 -3.55 19.57
CA GLY A 174 5.17 -2.61 20.31
C GLY A 174 5.02 -1.15 19.84
N VAL A 175 3.87 -0.77 19.28
CA VAL A 175 3.53 0.63 18.98
C VAL A 175 2.88 1.22 20.23
N GLN A 176 3.59 2.13 20.88
CA GLN A 176 3.17 2.72 22.16
C GLN A 176 2.59 4.13 22.03
N THR A 177 2.86 4.81 20.91
CA THR A 177 2.37 6.15 20.66
C THR A 177 1.15 6.08 19.75
N ILE A 178 -0.04 6.23 20.33
CA ILE A 178 -1.32 6.11 19.63
C ILE A 178 -2.12 7.37 19.88
N TYR A 179 -2.68 7.94 18.80
CA TYR A 179 -3.53 9.13 18.85
C TYR A 179 -4.93 8.80 18.35
N ALA A 180 -5.93 9.24 19.13
CA ALA A 180 -7.35 9.13 18.79
C ALA A 180 -7.75 10.27 17.83
N VAL A 181 -7.21 10.23 16.61
CA VAL A 181 -7.48 11.20 15.55
C VAL A 181 -7.64 10.46 14.24
N GLY A 182 -8.75 10.69 13.53
CA GLY A 182 -9.06 10.09 12.24
C GLY A 182 -9.01 11.08 11.07
N GLY A 183 -9.36 10.60 9.88
CA GLY A 183 -9.58 11.43 8.70
C GLY A 183 -8.36 12.18 8.16
N ALA A 184 -8.63 13.16 7.32
CA ALA A 184 -7.61 14.02 6.72
C ALA A 184 -6.78 14.77 7.76
N GLN A 185 -7.40 15.20 8.88
CA GLN A 185 -6.71 15.91 9.94
C GLN A 185 -5.62 15.09 10.64
N ALA A 186 -5.79 13.77 10.74
CA ALA A 186 -4.76 12.87 11.26
C ALA A 186 -3.51 12.85 10.36
N VAL A 187 -3.72 12.77 9.04
CA VAL A 187 -2.64 12.82 8.05
C VAL A 187 -1.89 14.15 8.14
N VAL A 188 -2.63 15.25 8.19
CA VAL A 188 -2.05 16.61 8.30
C VAL A 188 -1.29 16.77 9.61
N ALA A 189 -1.85 16.30 10.73
CA ALA A 189 -1.19 16.36 12.02
C ALA A 189 0.12 15.56 12.06
N MET A 190 0.13 14.35 11.49
CA MET A 190 1.36 13.56 11.37
C MET A 190 2.39 14.22 10.46
N ALA A 191 1.95 14.85 9.35
CA ALA A 191 2.85 15.49 8.40
C ALA A 191 3.52 16.75 8.93
N LEU A 192 2.78 17.58 9.67
CA LEU A 192 3.24 18.90 10.11
C LEU A 192 3.70 18.91 11.56
N GLY A 193 3.16 18.03 12.38
CA GLY A 193 3.27 18.06 13.83
C GLY A 193 2.28 19.03 14.45
N THR A 194 1.85 18.74 15.68
CA THR A 194 1.07 19.65 16.54
C THR A 194 1.64 19.60 17.97
N GLN A 195 0.98 20.19 18.93
CA GLN A 195 1.41 20.16 20.35
C GLN A 195 1.47 18.71 20.88
N SER A 196 0.48 17.87 20.55
CA SER A 196 0.44 16.46 20.97
C SER A 196 0.99 15.52 19.92
N VAL A 197 0.61 15.69 18.63
CA VAL A 197 0.97 14.76 17.57
C VAL A 197 2.36 15.06 17.03
N ALA A 198 3.24 14.09 17.20
CA ALA A 198 4.61 14.23 16.73
C ALA A 198 4.71 14.17 15.20
N LYS A 199 5.44 15.11 14.61
CA LYS A 199 5.77 15.10 13.19
C LYS A 199 6.53 13.85 12.78
N VAL A 200 6.16 13.29 11.61
CA VAL A 200 6.80 12.11 11.00
C VAL A 200 7.44 12.46 9.65
N ASP A 201 8.28 11.55 9.16
CA ASP A 201 8.99 11.72 7.88
C ASP A 201 8.23 11.04 6.72
N LYS A 202 7.49 9.96 7.02
CA LYS A 202 6.67 9.23 6.03
C LYS A 202 5.39 8.69 6.69
N ILE A 203 4.28 8.75 5.96
CA ILE A 203 2.95 8.30 6.41
C ILE A 203 2.54 7.09 5.57
N PHE A 204 2.03 6.07 6.27
CA PHE A 204 1.58 4.81 5.71
C PHE A 204 0.13 4.53 6.10
N GLY A 205 -0.59 3.82 5.26
CA GLY A 205 -1.91 3.30 5.54
C GLY A 205 -2.97 3.73 4.54
N PRO A 206 -3.99 2.87 4.35
CA PRO A 206 -5.12 3.13 3.45
C PRO A 206 -6.08 4.16 4.07
N GLY A 207 -6.96 4.71 3.25
CA GLY A 207 -7.99 5.63 3.72
C GLY A 207 -8.99 6.00 2.64
N ASN A 208 -10.04 6.70 3.03
CA ASN A 208 -11.05 7.22 2.11
C ASN A 208 -10.50 8.37 1.24
N ALA A 209 -11.32 8.89 0.33
CA ALA A 209 -10.94 9.96 -0.60
C ALA A 209 -10.35 11.20 0.09
N PHE A 210 -10.83 11.58 1.30
CA PHE A 210 -10.26 12.70 2.06
C PHE A 210 -8.87 12.40 2.62
N VAL A 211 -8.65 11.19 3.11
CA VAL A 211 -7.34 10.73 3.59
C VAL A 211 -6.35 10.64 2.45
N THR A 212 -6.76 10.09 1.31
CA THR A 212 -5.95 10.00 0.10
C THR A 212 -5.57 11.38 -0.42
N GLU A 213 -6.52 12.31 -0.47
CA GLU A 213 -6.25 13.69 -0.89
C GLU A 213 -5.35 14.43 0.12
N ALA A 214 -5.53 14.21 1.41
CA ALA A 214 -4.64 14.76 2.44
C ALA A 214 -3.20 14.25 2.28
N LYS A 215 -3.02 12.93 2.05
CA LYS A 215 -1.71 12.33 1.76
C LYS A 215 -1.07 12.99 0.53
N ARG A 216 -1.85 13.18 -0.54
CA ARG A 216 -1.39 13.85 -1.76
C ARG A 216 -0.94 15.29 -1.48
N GLN A 217 -1.74 16.08 -0.77
CA GLN A 217 -1.41 17.48 -0.48
C GLN A 217 -0.17 17.59 0.41
N VAL A 218 -0.10 16.84 1.51
CA VAL A 218 1.04 16.93 2.43
C VAL A 218 2.35 16.43 1.80
N SER A 219 2.29 15.47 0.86
CA SER A 219 3.48 14.98 0.17
C SER A 219 4.09 16.00 -0.81
N GLN A 220 3.32 16.99 -1.25
CA GLN A 220 3.76 18.07 -2.13
C GLN A 220 4.25 19.31 -1.35
N MET A 221 4.08 19.35 -0.04
CA MET A 221 4.53 20.47 0.79
C MET A 221 6.02 20.36 1.08
N ILE A 222 6.75 21.46 1.02
CA ILE A 222 8.20 21.54 1.32
C ILE A 222 8.52 20.96 2.71
N ASN A 223 7.68 21.23 3.70
CA ASN A 223 7.84 20.76 5.08
C ASN A 223 6.82 19.65 5.45
N GLY A 224 6.24 18.99 4.46
CA GLY A 224 5.31 17.90 4.66
C GLY A 224 5.97 16.58 5.02
N ALA A 225 5.25 15.50 4.82
CA ALA A 225 5.75 14.13 4.97
C ALA A 225 5.59 13.38 3.66
N ASN A 226 6.50 12.45 3.37
CA ASN A 226 6.31 11.54 2.24
C ASN A 226 5.18 10.55 2.54
N ILE A 227 4.70 9.85 1.53
CA ILE A 227 3.64 8.84 1.65
C ILE A 227 4.11 7.49 1.11
N ASP A 228 3.39 6.42 1.47
CA ASP A 228 3.63 5.08 0.97
C ASP A 228 3.38 4.98 -0.55
N MET A 229 2.12 5.07 -0.96
CA MET A 229 1.71 4.98 -2.36
C MET A 229 0.36 5.69 -2.58
N PRO A 230 0.05 6.07 -3.82
CA PRO A 230 -1.32 6.40 -4.21
C PRO A 230 -2.20 5.15 -4.10
N ALA A 231 -3.38 5.28 -3.54
CA ALA A 231 -4.36 4.22 -3.44
C ALA A 231 -5.76 4.75 -3.73
N GLY A 232 -6.58 3.93 -4.33
CA GLY A 232 -7.98 4.16 -4.62
C GLY A 232 -8.87 3.07 -4.01
N PRO A 233 -10.09 2.87 -4.53
CA PRO A 233 -10.95 1.75 -4.17
C PRO A 233 -10.28 0.41 -4.44
N SER A 234 -10.68 -0.60 -3.67
CA SER A 234 -10.15 -1.95 -3.76
C SER A 234 -10.56 -2.64 -5.06
N GLU A 235 -9.67 -3.46 -5.60
CA GLU A 235 -9.81 -4.13 -6.89
C GLU A 235 -9.38 -5.59 -6.82
N VAL A 236 -10.11 -6.48 -7.52
CA VAL A 236 -9.63 -7.82 -7.82
C VAL A 236 -9.87 -8.16 -9.29
N LEU A 237 -8.89 -8.81 -9.91
CA LEU A 237 -9.03 -9.48 -11.18
C LEU A 237 -8.76 -10.98 -10.99
N VAL A 238 -9.69 -11.81 -11.46
CA VAL A 238 -9.55 -13.27 -11.44
C VAL A 238 -9.34 -13.75 -12.87
N ILE A 239 -8.23 -14.46 -13.13
CA ILE A 239 -8.03 -15.27 -14.33
C ILE A 239 -8.44 -16.69 -13.97
N ALA A 240 -9.39 -17.28 -14.70
CA ALA A 240 -9.87 -18.64 -14.44
C ALA A 240 -10.08 -19.40 -15.74
N ASP A 241 -9.67 -20.68 -15.79
CA ASP A 241 -9.96 -21.60 -16.89
C ASP A 241 -11.20 -22.46 -16.62
N GLU A 242 -11.53 -23.39 -17.53
CA GLU A 242 -12.69 -24.26 -17.42
C GLU A 242 -12.62 -25.26 -16.24
N GLN A 243 -11.47 -25.43 -15.61
CA GLN A 243 -11.26 -26.32 -14.47
C GLN A 243 -11.51 -25.61 -13.13
N ALA A 244 -11.63 -24.27 -13.15
CA ALA A 244 -11.88 -23.49 -11.95
C ALA A 244 -13.27 -23.80 -11.38
N ASP A 245 -13.37 -23.77 -10.05
CA ASP A 245 -14.66 -23.91 -9.35
C ASP A 245 -15.40 -22.55 -9.39
N PRO A 246 -16.59 -22.47 -10.00
CA PRO A 246 -17.33 -21.23 -10.11
C PRO A 246 -17.77 -20.66 -8.75
N GLU A 247 -17.94 -21.50 -7.71
CA GLU A 247 -18.27 -21.05 -6.36
C GLU A 247 -17.06 -20.35 -5.70
N PHE A 248 -15.84 -20.85 -5.93
CA PHE A 248 -14.61 -20.21 -5.44
C PHE A 248 -14.37 -18.87 -6.15
N VAL A 249 -14.47 -18.86 -7.48
CA VAL A 249 -14.35 -17.62 -8.25
C VAL A 249 -15.37 -16.57 -7.80
N ALA A 250 -16.62 -16.97 -7.60
CA ALA A 250 -17.67 -16.08 -7.12
C ALA A 250 -17.36 -15.51 -5.72
N SER A 251 -16.86 -16.36 -4.81
CA SER A 251 -16.50 -15.92 -3.45
C SER A 251 -15.32 -14.95 -3.46
N ASP A 252 -14.32 -15.14 -4.32
CA ASP A 252 -13.20 -14.24 -4.49
C ASP A 252 -13.61 -12.88 -5.06
N LEU A 253 -14.54 -12.85 -6.02
CA LEU A 253 -15.10 -11.59 -6.53
C LEU A 253 -15.89 -10.85 -5.46
N LEU A 254 -16.66 -11.57 -4.65
CA LEU A 254 -17.51 -10.97 -3.61
C LEU A 254 -16.71 -10.49 -2.40
N SER A 255 -15.61 -11.17 -2.03
CA SER A 255 -14.74 -10.73 -0.93
C SER A 255 -14.22 -9.31 -1.17
N GLN A 256 -13.93 -8.96 -2.41
CA GLN A 256 -13.48 -7.62 -2.76
C GLN A 256 -14.64 -6.64 -3.01
N ALA A 257 -15.74 -7.11 -3.58
CA ALA A 257 -16.92 -6.26 -3.82
C ALA A 257 -17.55 -5.72 -2.53
N GLU A 258 -17.44 -6.44 -1.40
CA GLU A 258 -18.00 -5.99 -0.12
C GLU A 258 -17.18 -4.91 0.60
N HIS A 259 -15.94 -4.61 0.15
CA HIS A 259 -15.10 -3.58 0.75
C HIS A 259 -15.71 -2.19 0.61
N GLY A 260 -16.25 -1.86 -0.58
CA GLY A 260 -16.82 -0.54 -0.84
C GLY A 260 -17.68 -0.49 -2.10
N ALA A 261 -18.59 0.45 -2.15
CA ALA A 261 -19.47 0.65 -3.31
C ALA A 261 -18.69 0.99 -4.60
N ASP A 262 -17.49 1.54 -4.45
CA ASP A 262 -16.59 1.95 -5.55
C ASP A 262 -15.56 0.86 -5.90
N SER A 263 -15.58 -0.30 -5.21
CA SER A 263 -14.73 -1.45 -5.56
C SER A 263 -15.06 -1.97 -6.95
N GLN A 264 -14.06 -2.48 -7.66
CA GLN A 264 -14.27 -3.10 -8.98
C GLN A 264 -13.70 -4.51 -9.01
N VAL A 265 -14.50 -5.47 -9.48
CA VAL A 265 -14.10 -6.86 -9.60
C VAL A 265 -14.26 -7.32 -11.05
N ILE A 266 -13.28 -8.06 -11.56
CA ILE A 266 -13.23 -8.50 -12.95
C ILE A 266 -12.92 -10.00 -12.99
N LEU A 267 -13.74 -10.77 -13.70
CA LEU A 267 -13.42 -12.13 -14.11
C LEU A 267 -12.95 -12.09 -15.58
N VAL A 268 -11.82 -12.70 -15.87
CA VAL A 268 -11.33 -12.93 -17.25
C VAL A 268 -11.15 -14.42 -17.45
N THR A 269 -11.86 -15.00 -18.42
CA THR A 269 -11.87 -16.44 -18.66
C THR A 269 -12.04 -16.78 -20.14
N PRO A 270 -11.40 -17.84 -20.66
CA PRO A 270 -11.70 -18.33 -22.00
C PRO A 270 -12.96 -19.21 -22.04
N SER A 271 -13.60 -19.53 -20.90
CA SER A 271 -14.74 -20.42 -20.82
C SER A 271 -16.06 -19.66 -20.63
N GLU A 272 -16.88 -19.63 -21.68
CA GLU A 272 -18.25 -19.09 -21.57
C GLU A 272 -19.10 -19.82 -20.52
N MET A 273 -18.87 -21.12 -20.35
CA MET A 273 -19.60 -21.92 -19.38
C MET A 273 -19.24 -21.48 -17.96
N LEU A 274 -17.96 -21.35 -17.64
CA LEU A 274 -17.50 -20.85 -16.35
C LEU A 274 -18.03 -19.44 -16.08
N ALA A 275 -17.98 -18.55 -17.08
CA ALA A 275 -18.52 -17.18 -16.96
C ALA A 275 -19.99 -17.18 -16.53
N LYS A 276 -20.83 -18.02 -17.15
CA LYS A 276 -22.26 -18.14 -16.82
C LYS A 276 -22.48 -18.74 -15.44
N GLN A 277 -21.75 -19.80 -15.10
CA GLN A 277 -21.87 -20.45 -13.79
C GLN A 277 -21.41 -19.51 -12.65
N THR A 278 -20.30 -18.82 -12.83
CA THR A 278 -19.82 -17.84 -11.86
C THR A 278 -20.82 -16.71 -11.64
N ALA A 279 -21.45 -16.20 -12.72
CA ALA A 279 -22.47 -15.16 -12.58
C ALA A 279 -23.65 -15.62 -11.74
N LEU A 280 -24.08 -16.88 -11.89
CA LEU A 280 -25.15 -17.47 -11.06
C LEU A 280 -24.71 -17.64 -9.60
N CYS A 281 -23.48 -18.13 -9.36
CA CYS A 281 -22.92 -18.28 -8.02
C CYS A 281 -22.78 -16.93 -7.30
N VAL A 282 -22.37 -15.87 -8.02
CA VAL A 282 -22.31 -14.50 -7.48
C VAL A 282 -23.67 -14.05 -6.96
N GLU A 283 -24.75 -14.22 -7.73
CA GLU A 283 -26.09 -13.82 -7.29
C GLU A 283 -26.57 -14.64 -6.08
N GLN A 284 -26.28 -15.94 -6.06
CA GLN A 284 -26.65 -16.83 -4.96
C GLN A 284 -25.91 -16.49 -3.66
N GLN A 285 -24.60 -16.28 -3.74
CA GLN A 285 -23.77 -15.95 -2.59
C GLN A 285 -24.05 -14.52 -2.09
N LEU A 286 -24.24 -13.56 -3.00
CA LEU A 286 -24.57 -12.18 -2.68
C LEU A 286 -25.80 -12.07 -1.77
N ALA A 287 -26.81 -12.91 -2.01
CA ALA A 287 -28.04 -12.92 -1.21
C ALA A 287 -27.82 -13.30 0.27
N GLN A 288 -26.69 -13.91 0.59
CA GLN A 288 -26.33 -14.35 1.95
C GLN A 288 -25.41 -13.38 2.69
N LEU A 289 -24.86 -12.35 2.00
CA LEU A 289 -23.89 -11.44 2.58
C LEU A 289 -24.56 -10.37 3.44
N PRO A 290 -24.06 -10.11 4.66
CA PRO A 290 -24.52 -8.98 5.48
C PRO A 290 -24.37 -7.63 4.79
N ARG A 291 -23.35 -7.48 3.91
CA ARG A 291 -23.03 -6.26 3.15
C ARG A 291 -23.49 -6.31 1.70
N ALA A 292 -24.52 -7.09 1.38
CA ALA A 292 -25.05 -7.31 0.03
C ALA A 292 -25.31 -6.01 -0.75
N GLU A 293 -25.85 -4.97 -0.10
CA GLU A 293 -26.16 -3.69 -0.76
C GLU A 293 -24.89 -2.94 -1.22
N ILE A 294 -23.80 -3.04 -0.47
CA ILE A 294 -22.51 -2.45 -0.84
C ILE A 294 -21.91 -3.23 -2.02
N ALA A 295 -21.85 -4.55 -1.89
CA ALA A 295 -21.35 -5.43 -2.94
C ALA A 295 -22.16 -5.29 -4.25
N ARG A 296 -23.48 -5.15 -4.18
CA ARG A 296 -24.35 -4.94 -5.35
C ARG A 296 -23.98 -3.66 -6.12
N LYS A 297 -23.64 -2.58 -5.42
CA LYS A 297 -23.17 -1.34 -6.06
C LYS A 297 -21.82 -1.57 -6.75
N ALA A 298 -20.87 -2.23 -6.09
CA ALA A 298 -19.58 -2.58 -6.69
C ALA A 298 -19.75 -3.45 -7.96
N LEU A 299 -20.65 -4.45 -7.91
CA LEU A 299 -20.95 -5.33 -9.05
C LEU A 299 -21.56 -4.59 -10.25
N SER A 300 -22.19 -3.43 -10.06
CA SER A 300 -22.77 -2.65 -11.16
C SER A 300 -21.74 -2.13 -12.17
N HIS A 301 -20.50 -1.87 -11.71
CA HIS A 301 -19.38 -1.47 -12.56
C HIS A 301 -18.28 -2.54 -12.67
N SER A 302 -18.61 -3.76 -12.27
CA SER A 302 -17.75 -4.92 -12.42
C SER A 302 -18.06 -5.71 -13.70
N ARG A 303 -17.12 -6.51 -14.19
CA ARG A 303 -17.19 -7.13 -15.52
C ARG A 303 -16.82 -8.61 -15.49
N ILE A 304 -17.42 -9.34 -16.45
CA ILE A 304 -16.95 -10.67 -16.86
C ILE A 304 -16.49 -10.54 -18.31
N LEU A 305 -15.23 -10.89 -18.58
CA LEU A 305 -14.60 -10.80 -19.88
C LEU A 305 -14.31 -12.20 -20.40
N ILE A 306 -14.91 -12.54 -21.53
CA ILE A 306 -14.65 -13.80 -22.23
C ILE A 306 -13.53 -13.55 -23.22
N ALA A 307 -12.36 -14.11 -22.94
CA ALA A 307 -11.17 -14.07 -23.76
C ALA A 307 -11.11 -15.26 -24.73
N GLU A 308 -10.23 -15.21 -25.70
CA GLU A 308 -10.00 -16.30 -26.66
C GLU A 308 -9.24 -17.46 -26.00
N ASP A 309 -8.23 -17.14 -25.20
CA ASP A 309 -7.34 -18.08 -24.53
C ASP A 309 -6.71 -17.48 -23.26
N LEU A 310 -5.89 -18.26 -22.54
CA LEU A 310 -5.19 -17.81 -21.35
C LEU A 310 -4.14 -16.73 -21.64
N ALA A 311 -3.53 -16.72 -22.82
CA ALA A 311 -2.57 -15.69 -23.20
C ALA A 311 -3.27 -14.32 -23.33
N GLN A 312 -4.46 -14.30 -23.90
CA GLN A 312 -5.28 -13.08 -23.94
C GLN A 312 -5.77 -12.68 -22.55
N CYS A 313 -6.11 -13.63 -21.66
CA CYS A 313 -6.43 -13.33 -20.27
C CYS A 313 -5.27 -12.61 -19.55
N VAL A 314 -4.04 -13.08 -19.73
CA VAL A 314 -2.82 -12.46 -19.21
C VAL A 314 -2.63 -11.06 -19.79
N ALA A 315 -2.80 -10.87 -21.10
CA ALA A 315 -2.66 -9.57 -21.75
C ALA A 315 -3.67 -8.54 -21.17
N ILE A 316 -4.94 -8.95 -20.99
CA ILE A 316 -5.98 -8.13 -20.38
C ILE A 316 -5.61 -7.77 -18.94
N SER A 317 -5.14 -8.75 -18.16
CA SER A 317 -4.71 -8.52 -16.77
C SER A 317 -3.55 -7.53 -16.68
N ASN A 318 -2.51 -7.67 -17.52
CA ASN A 318 -1.36 -6.78 -17.55
C ASN A 318 -1.75 -5.35 -17.99
N GLU A 319 -2.74 -5.22 -18.90
CA GLU A 319 -3.27 -3.91 -19.31
C GLU A 319 -4.04 -3.26 -18.18
N TYR A 320 -4.92 -4.01 -17.52
CA TYR A 320 -5.68 -3.53 -16.36
C TYR A 320 -4.77 -3.22 -15.17
N ALA A 321 -3.76 -4.03 -14.91
CA ALA A 321 -2.83 -3.88 -13.79
C ALA A 321 -3.56 -3.82 -12.44
N PRO A 322 -4.15 -4.95 -11.99
CA PRO A 322 -5.00 -5.01 -10.81
C PRO A 322 -4.20 -4.85 -9.51
N GLU A 323 -4.90 -4.44 -8.45
CA GLU A 323 -4.43 -4.54 -7.07
C GLU A 323 -4.19 -6.00 -6.68
N HIS A 324 -5.24 -6.81 -6.68
CA HIS A 324 -5.20 -8.24 -6.42
C HIS A 324 -5.41 -9.01 -7.74
N LEU A 325 -4.52 -9.94 -8.02
CA LEU A 325 -4.64 -10.87 -9.15
C LEU A 325 -4.74 -12.29 -8.64
N ILE A 326 -5.89 -12.94 -8.84
CA ILE A 326 -6.09 -14.35 -8.52
C ILE A 326 -6.03 -15.15 -9.83
N VAL A 327 -5.26 -16.22 -9.84
CA VAL A 327 -5.10 -17.11 -11.00
C VAL A 327 -5.61 -18.48 -10.62
N GLN A 328 -6.87 -18.78 -10.97
CA GLN A 328 -7.54 -20.06 -10.74
C GLN A 328 -7.54 -20.90 -12.03
N THR A 329 -6.34 -21.29 -12.46
CA THR A 329 -6.15 -22.17 -13.60
C THR A 329 -5.46 -23.45 -13.16
N GLN A 330 -5.59 -24.53 -13.96
CA GLN A 330 -4.98 -25.82 -13.68
C GLN A 330 -3.46 -25.67 -13.44
N ASN A 331 -2.77 -24.87 -14.28
CA ASN A 331 -1.34 -24.64 -14.23
C ASN A 331 -0.99 -23.18 -13.87
N ALA A 332 -1.60 -22.65 -12.80
CA ALA A 332 -1.49 -21.24 -12.42
C ALA A 332 -0.03 -20.73 -12.36
N ARG A 333 0.92 -21.56 -11.90
CA ARG A 333 2.33 -21.17 -11.78
C ARG A 333 3.04 -20.97 -13.12
N GLU A 334 2.56 -21.62 -14.19
CA GLU A 334 3.13 -21.46 -15.54
C GLU A 334 2.83 -20.08 -16.13
N LEU A 335 1.76 -19.41 -15.67
CA LEU A 335 1.42 -18.06 -16.09
C LEU A 335 2.26 -16.98 -15.37
N LEU A 336 2.83 -17.30 -14.19
CA LEU A 336 3.55 -16.31 -13.37
C LEU A 336 4.64 -15.53 -14.11
N PRO A 337 5.47 -16.14 -14.99
CA PRO A 337 6.48 -15.40 -15.74
C PRO A 337 5.92 -14.41 -16.79
N LEU A 338 4.62 -14.49 -17.09
CA LEU A 338 3.93 -13.64 -18.07
C LEU A 338 3.13 -12.51 -17.41
N LEU A 339 3.03 -12.52 -16.07
CA LEU A 339 2.26 -11.55 -15.27
C LEU A 339 3.18 -10.41 -14.84
N ASP A 340 3.12 -9.29 -15.55
CA ASP A 340 4.00 -8.14 -15.34
C ASP A 340 3.45 -7.14 -14.34
N ASN A 341 2.12 -6.99 -14.26
CA ASN A 341 1.48 -5.91 -13.53
C ASN A 341 0.38 -6.42 -12.59
N ALA A 342 0.72 -6.57 -11.32
CA ALA A 342 -0.24 -6.79 -10.23
C ALA A 342 0.36 -6.34 -8.90
N GLY A 343 -0.47 -5.95 -7.95
CA GLY A 343 -0.04 -5.60 -6.61
C GLY A 343 0.33 -6.85 -5.80
N SER A 344 -0.55 -7.85 -5.80
CA SER A 344 -0.32 -9.20 -5.27
C SER A 344 -0.90 -10.24 -6.21
N ILE A 345 -0.22 -11.40 -6.31
CA ILE A 345 -0.63 -12.52 -7.16
C ILE A 345 -0.90 -13.74 -6.29
N PHE A 346 -2.08 -14.34 -6.46
CA PHE A 346 -2.57 -15.50 -5.72
C PHE A 346 -2.74 -16.66 -6.70
N LEU A 347 -1.99 -17.74 -6.54
CA LEU A 347 -1.91 -18.83 -7.50
C LEU A 347 -2.64 -20.07 -7.02
N GLY A 348 -3.62 -20.52 -7.80
CA GLY A 348 -4.37 -21.76 -7.60
C GLY A 348 -5.63 -21.60 -6.74
N ALA A 349 -6.48 -22.60 -6.79
CA ALA A 349 -7.82 -22.62 -6.18
C ALA A 349 -7.85 -22.41 -4.65
N TYR A 350 -6.75 -22.71 -3.96
CA TYR A 350 -6.65 -22.59 -2.49
C TYR A 350 -5.90 -21.32 -2.04
N SER A 351 -5.75 -20.35 -2.91
CA SER A 351 -5.07 -19.09 -2.63
C SER A 351 -6.01 -17.89 -2.81
N PRO A 352 -7.09 -17.78 -2.03
CA PRO A 352 -7.94 -16.59 -2.07
C PRO A 352 -7.18 -15.38 -1.50
N GLU A 353 -7.54 -14.18 -1.93
CA GLU A 353 -6.90 -12.94 -1.44
C GLU A 353 -6.95 -12.80 0.08
N SER A 354 -8.05 -13.24 0.72
CA SER A 354 -8.22 -13.16 2.17
C SER A 354 -7.13 -13.90 2.97
N MET A 355 -6.47 -14.91 2.40
CA MET A 355 -5.30 -15.52 3.04
C MET A 355 -4.13 -14.55 3.09
N GLY A 356 -3.91 -13.75 2.03
CA GLY A 356 -2.90 -12.69 1.98
C GLY A 356 -3.26 -11.52 2.87
N ASP A 357 -4.51 -11.12 2.87
CA ASP A 357 -5.01 -9.98 3.63
C ASP A 357 -4.87 -10.15 5.14
N TYR A 358 -4.94 -11.39 5.62
CA TYR A 358 -4.94 -11.63 7.07
C TYR A 358 -3.72 -12.36 7.59
N ALA A 359 -3.24 -13.42 6.93
CA ALA A 359 -2.41 -14.36 7.67
C ALA A 359 -1.28 -15.05 6.91
N SER A 360 -1.25 -15.11 5.58
CA SER A 360 -0.23 -15.86 4.84
C SER A 360 1.18 -15.27 4.99
N GLY A 361 1.28 -13.95 5.18
CA GLY A 361 2.55 -13.26 5.37
C GLY A 361 2.79 -12.10 4.41
N THR A 362 2.17 -12.10 3.23
CA THR A 362 2.22 -11.00 2.26
C THR A 362 1.54 -9.75 2.83
N ASN A 363 1.86 -8.58 2.27
CA ASN A 363 1.29 -7.32 2.74
C ASN A 363 0.07 -6.98 1.91
N HIS A 364 -1.02 -6.55 2.56
CA HIS A 364 -2.25 -6.15 1.90
C HIS A 364 -2.34 -4.65 1.58
N VAL A 365 -1.33 -3.87 1.93
CA VAL A 365 -1.24 -2.46 1.50
C VAL A 365 -0.59 -2.45 0.12
N ILE A 366 -1.43 -2.32 -0.89
CA ILE A 366 -1.09 -2.57 -2.28
C ILE A 366 -1.54 -1.38 -3.13
N PRO A 367 -0.80 -1.02 -4.19
CA PRO A 367 -1.25 0.04 -5.09
C PRO A 367 -2.49 -0.43 -5.87
N THR A 368 -3.45 0.46 -6.02
CA THR A 368 -4.68 0.26 -6.80
C THR A 368 -4.65 1.11 -8.07
N TYR A 369 -5.72 1.11 -8.85
CA TYR A 369 -5.95 2.07 -9.92
C TYR A 369 -4.91 2.05 -11.04
N GLY A 370 -4.32 0.87 -11.30
CA GLY A 370 -3.27 0.70 -12.31
C GLY A 370 -1.90 1.22 -11.89
N TYR A 371 -1.75 1.72 -10.66
CA TYR A 371 -0.46 2.13 -10.12
C TYR A 371 0.51 0.96 -9.94
N THR A 372 0.03 -0.28 -9.99
CA THR A 372 0.86 -1.50 -9.99
C THR A 372 1.85 -1.58 -11.15
N LYS A 373 1.66 -0.76 -12.19
CA LYS A 373 2.63 -0.60 -13.30
C LYS A 373 3.93 0.06 -12.85
N THR A 374 3.93 0.80 -11.74
CA THR A 374 5.09 1.60 -11.30
C THR A 374 5.35 1.56 -9.79
N TYR A 375 4.37 1.13 -9.00
CA TYR A 375 4.48 0.99 -7.56
C TYR A 375 4.39 -0.48 -7.16
N SER A 376 5.17 -0.85 -6.16
CA SER A 376 5.15 -2.19 -5.56
C SER A 376 4.17 -2.26 -4.39
N SER A 377 3.75 -3.47 -4.01
CA SER A 377 3.14 -3.73 -2.71
C SER A 377 4.08 -3.30 -1.59
N LEU A 378 3.49 -2.89 -0.46
CA LEU A 378 4.25 -2.44 0.70
C LEU A 378 5.17 -3.56 1.21
N GLY A 379 6.42 -3.22 1.39
CA GLY A 379 7.43 -4.14 1.89
C GLY A 379 8.43 -3.47 2.83
N LEU A 380 9.43 -4.22 3.27
CA LEU A 380 10.46 -3.71 4.19
C LEU A 380 11.21 -2.51 3.60
N ALA A 381 11.42 -2.48 2.29
CA ALA A 381 12.12 -1.40 1.59
C ALA A 381 11.44 -0.03 1.75
N ASP A 382 10.10 0.00 1.90
CA ASP A 382 9.33 1.24 2.02
C ASP A 382 9.58 1.98 3.34
N PHE A 383 10.01 1.25 4.36
CA PHE A 383 10.39 1.78 5.68
C PHE A 383 11.87 2.12 5.78
N SER A 384 12.61 2.03 4.69
CA SER A 384 14.04 2.21 4.61
C SER A 384 14.43 3.19 3.51
N LYS A 385 15.61 3.76 3.62
CA LYS A 385 16.25 4.54 2.57
C LYS A 385 17.66 4.05 2.32
N ARG A 386 18.10 4.13 1.08
CA ARG A 386 19.46 3.76 0.65
C ARG A 386 20.33 4.99 0.46
N MET A 387 21.58 4.85 0.84
CA MET A 387 22.61 5.86 0.58
C MET A 387 23.79 5.17 -0.09
N THR A 388 24.37 5.82 -1.09
CA THR A 388 25.61 5.37 -1.71
C THR A 388 26.80 5.89 -0.92
N VAL A 389 27.84 5.07 -0.82
CA VAL A 389 29.12 5.42 -0.22
C VAL A 389 30.20 5.11 -1.24
N GLN A 390 31.13 6.04 -1.44
CA GLN A 390 32.36 5.79 -2.20
C GLN A 390 33.58 6.09 -1.35
N GLU A 391 34.61 5.27 -1.49
CA GLU A 391 35.89 5.43 -0.85
C GLU A 391 36.99 5.11 -1.86
N LEU A 392 37.93 6.01 -2.03
CA LEU A 392 39.05 5.86 -2.96
C LEU A 392 40.36 5.86 -2.21
N THR A 393 41.22 4.90 -2.54
CA THR A 393 42.65 4.99 -2.17
C THR A 393 43.35 6.03 -3.05
N PRO A 394 44.53 6.54 -2.65
CA PRO A 394 45.31 7.43 -3.52
C PRO A 394 45.59 6.84 -4.90
N GLN A 395 45.85 5.55 -4.99
CA GLN A 395 46.08 4.86 -6.27
C GLN A 395 44.79 4.75 -7.10
N GLY A 396 43.66 4.37 -6.49
CA GLY A 396 42.35 4.32 -7.16
C GLY A 396 41.95 5.73 -7.67
N PHE A 397 42.23 6.76 -6.90
CA PHE A 397 42.02 8.14 -7.31
C PHE A 397 42.87 8.50 -8.55
N LYS A 398 44.18 8.20 -8.56
CA LYS A 398 45.03 8.41 -9.73
C LYS A 398 44.52 7.73 -10.99
N ASN A 399 44.03 6.50 -10.84
CA ASN A 399 43.53 5.69 -11.96
C ASN A 399 42.28 6.29 -12.61
N LEU A 400 41.45 7.04 -11.82
CA LEU A 400 40.23 7.67 -12.31
C LEU A 400 40.38 9.15 -12.71
N ALA A 401 41.43 9.81 -12.26
CA ALA A 401 41.58 11.26 -12.33
C ALA A 401 41.40 11.79 -13.75
N GLU A 402 42.12 11.22 -14.72
CA GLU A 402 42.06 11.65 -16.13
C GLU A 402 40.62 11.54 -16.69
N THR A 403 39.94 10.43 -16.41
CA THR A 403 38.56 10.24 -16.87
C THR A 403 37.62 11.32 -16.33
N VAL A 404 37.74 11.66 -15.05
CA VAL A 404 36.89 12.68 -14.42
C VAL A 404 37.24 14.08 -14.93
N GLU A 405 38.52 14.39 -15.12
CA GLU A 405 38.93 15.68 -15.64
C GLU A 405 38.44 15.93 -17.06
N VAL A 406 38.55 14.92 -17.95
CA VAL A 406 38.07 15.02 -19.34
C VAL A 406 36.56 15.19 -19.39
N MET A 407 35.82 14.40 -18.60
CA MET A 407 34.34 14.48 -18.56
C MET A 407 33.87 15.82 -17.99
N ALA A 408 34.45 16.27 -16.89
CA ALA A 408 34.08 17.55 -16.27
C ALA A 408 34.38 18.75 -17.18
N GLU A 409 35.49 18.69 -17.95
CA GLU A 409 35.82 19.71 -18.94
C GLU A 409 34.82 19.73 -20.10
N ALA A 410 34.43 18.55 -20.61
CA ALA A 410 33.43 18.41 -21.68
C ALA A 410 32.05 18.95 -21.27
N GLU A 411 31.68 18.80 -19.98
CA GLU A 411 30.47 19.38 -19.39
C GLU A 411 30.61 20.85 -18.99
N GLN A 412 31.79 21.47 -19.20
CA GLN A 412 32.15 22.84 -18.79
C GLN A 412 32.04 23.07 -17.26
N LEU A 413 32.19 22.02 -16.47
CA LEU A 413 32.14 22.05 -15.01
C LEU A 413 33.60 22.19 -14.43
N MET A 414 34.20 23.33 -14.64
CA MET A 414 35.62 23.53 -14.32
C MET A 414 35.95 23.41 -12.81
N ALA A 415 35.00 23.70 -11.92
CA ALA A 415 35.18 23.47 -10.49
C ALA A 415 35.24 21.98 -10.14
N HIS A 416 34.48 21.12 -10.82
CA HIS A 416 34.56 19.67 -10.69
C HIS A 416 35.92 19.15 -11.16
N LYS A 417 36.42 19.62 -12.33
CA LYS A 417 37.76 19.31 -12.81
C LYS A 417 38.82 19.74 -11.78
N MET A 418 38.74 20.97 -11.30
CA MET A 418 39.71 21.54 -10.32
C MET A 418 39.73 20.69 -9.03
N ALA A 419 38.61 20.17 -8.57
CA ALA A 419 38.56 19.32 -7.38
C ALA A 419 39.40 18.04 -7.54
N VAL A 420 39.58 17.55 -8.78
CA VAL A 420 40.42 16.38 -9.11
C VAL A 420 41.86 16.83 -9.30
N SER A 421 42.10 17.82 -10.14
CA SER A 421 43.48 18.32 -10.47
C SER A 421 44.28 18.72 -9.25
N LEU A 422 43.65 19.42 -8.29
CA LEU A 422 44.31 19.84 -7.04
C LEU A 422 44.77 18.66 -6.17
N ARG A 423 43.97 17.59 -6.13
CA ARG A 423 44.31 16.36 -5.40
C ARG A 423 45.41 15.59 -6.11
N LEU A 424 45.29 15.50 -7.43
CA LEU A 424 46.29 14.81 -8.28
C LEU A 424 47.67 15.45 -8.14
N ALA A 425 47.72 16.77 -8.14
CA ALA A 425 48.99 17.54 -7.97
C ALA A 425 49.65 17.29 -6.60
N LYS A 426 48.90 16.92 -5.57
CA LYS A 426 49.44 16.57 -4.24
C LYS A 426 49.84 15.11 -4.10
N LEU A 427 49.44 14.25 -5.03
CA LEU A 427 49.81 12.84 -5.05
C LEU A 427 50.99 12.55 -6.00
N SER A 428 51.38 13.52 -6.82
CA SER A 428 52.60 13.50 -7.60
C SER A 428 53.77 13.94 -6.72
#